data_767869e53164895f695ddcd64911c14e
#
_entry.id   767869e53164895f695ddcd64911c14e
#
_cell.length_a   1.000
_cell.length_b   1.000
_cell.length_c   1.000
_cell.angle_alpha   90.00
_cell.angle_beta   90.00
_cell.angle_gamma   90.00
#
_symmetry.space_group_name_H-M   'P 1'
#
loop_
_entity.id
_entity.type
_entity.pdbx_description
1 polymer ?
#
loop_
_entity_poly.entity_id
_entity_poly.type
_entity_poly.pdbx_seq_one_letter_code
_entity_poly.pdbx_strand_id
1 'polypeptide(L)'
;METTLPLPLIPSVSFENVPSESDSCLTQTQLSYLGCVYLTANSQNIDVLFQFLQGHVDIEAYVDVTAIQLVDDIISILDAGARKVFVIPSRVPELKAYADRVLPLLSAQDQAPPDEIISNGVLVNAENTESLSSSCLQSLKARKVTPILLVGPTTDTSFTLKVARELSAIPIIPVDHLTLHKAEKGRISVPTFIAGSWSSDRPDGLIPTVVTTEGGVALGLVYSNEESLTESMKTGTGVYQSRKRGLWYKGATSGDTQELVRISLDCDQDCLKFVVRQKGRGTYQRLVL
;
A
#
# COMPACT_ATOMS: atom_id res chain seq x y z
N MET A 1 -12.08 3.65 -14.43
CA MET A 1 -11.91 3.79 -12.97
C MET A 1 -10.44 3.93 -12.72
N GLU A 2 -9.98 5.12 -12.36
CA GLU A 2 -8.59 5.30 -11.92
C GLU A 2 -8.36 4.43 -10.68
N THR A 3 -7.45 3.49 -10.80
CA THR A 3 -7.04 2.64 -9.68
C THR A 3 -6.05 3.42 -8.83
N THR A 4 -6.56 4.29 -7.97
CA THR A 4 -5.74 4.92 -6.93
C THR A 4 -5.26 3.83 -5.99
N LEU A 5 -3.95 3.68 -5.86
CA LEU A 5 -3.38 2.80 -4.87
C LEU A 5 -3.67 3.37 -3.47
N PRO A 6 -4.05 2.55 -2.50
CA PRO A 6 -4.55 3.03 -1.21
C PRO A 6 -3.52 3.77 -0.37
N LEU A 7 -2.23 3.56 -0.61
CA LEU A 7 -1.13 4.20 0.11
C LEU A 7 0.08 4.47 -0.80
N PRO A 8 0.97 5.40 -0.41
CA PRO A 8 2.14 5.78 -1.20
C PRO A 8 3.28 4.75 -1.17
N LEU A 9 3.12 3.62 -0.48
CA LEU A 9 4.05 2.48 -0.49
C LEU A 9 3.28 1.16 -0.38
N ILE A 10 3.88 0.08 -0.87
CA ILE A 10 3.37 -1.28 -0.76
C ILE A 10 4.39 -2.13 0.04
N PRO A 11 4.01 -2.74 1.17
CA PRO A 11 4.88 -3.67 1.88
C PRO A 11 5.04 -4.97 1.07
N SER A 12 6.27 -5.50 0.97
CA SER A 12 6.48 -6.84 0.45
C SER A 12 6.67 -7.84 1.58
N VAL A 13 6.01 -8.99 1.46
CA VAL A 13 6.03 -10.07 2.42
C VAL A 13 6.47 -11.35 1.73
N SER A 14 7.39 -12.08 2.35
CA SER A 14 7.74 -13.45 1.96
C SER A 14 6.92 -14.42 2.79
N PHE A 15 6.38 -15.49 2.18
CA PHE A 15 5.69 -16.56 2.91
C PHE A 15 6.62 -17.34 3.86
N GLU A 16 7.93 -17.25 3.66
CA GLU A 16 8.93 -17.87 4.54
C GLU A 16 9.18 -17.03 5.81
N ASN A 17 8.90 -15.75 5.76
CA ASN A 17 9.14 -14.77 6.83
C ASN A 17 7.84 -14.03 7.19
N VAL A 18 6.79 -14.76 7.57
CA VAL A 18 5.65 -14.10 8.24
C VAL A 18 6.19 -13.50 9.54
N PRO A 19 6.09 -12.17 9.74
CA PRO A 19 6.69 -11.54 10.91
C PRO A 19 6.16 -12.18 12.19
N SER A 20 7.05 -12.85 12.94
CA SER A 20 6.76 -13.18 14.33
C SER A 20 6.63 -11.86 15.10
N GLU A 21 5.84 -11.84 16.18
CA GLU A 21 5.62 -10.68 17.06
C GLU A 21 6.92 -10.20 17.73
N SER A 22 7.91 -9.79 16.94
CA SER A 22 9.08 -9.09 17.46
C SER A 22 8.81 -7.59 17.48
N ASP A 23 9.18 -6.90 18.55
CA ASP A 23 8.93 -5.47 18.82
C ASP A 23 9.42 -4.50 17.73
N SER A 24 10.00 -4.99 16.67
CA SER A 24 10.71 -4.19 15.68
C SER A 24 10.10 -4.17 14.27
N CYS A 25 9.23 -5.13 13.93
CA CYS A 25 8.58 -5.21 12.61
C CYS A 25 7.07 -4.97 12.74
N LEU A 26 6.41 -4.68 11.60
CA LEU A 26 4.95 -4.57 11.57
C LEU A 26 4.33 -5.94 11.87
N THR A 27 3.39 -5.99 12.80
CA THR A 27 2.57 -7.17 13.04
C THR A 27 1.62 -7.41 11.86
N GLN A 28 1.06 -8.62 11.75
CA GLN A 28 0.06 -8.93 10.72
C GLN A 28 -1.13 -7.94 10.76
N THR A 29 -1.61 -7.60 11.97
CA THR A 29 -2.67 -6.60 12.15
C THR A 29 -2.24 -5.21 11.67
N GLN A 30 -1.02 -4.79 11.92
CA GLN A 30 -0.49 -3.50 11.47
C GLN A 30 -0.29 -3.45 9.95
N LEU A 31 0.05 -4.57 9.32
CA LEU A 31 0.08 -4.71 7.86
C LEU A 31 -1.31 -4.54 7.26
N SER A 32 -2.36 -5.07 7.90
CA SER A 32 -3.74 -4.91 7.41
C SER A 32 -4.20 -3.46 7.36
N TYR A 33 -3.65 -2.57 8.23
CA TYR A 33 -3.95 -1.14 8.17
C TYR A 33 -3.50 -0.49 6.85
N LEU A 34 -2.47 -1.04 6.22
CA LEU A 34 -1.99 -0.55 4.92
C LEU A 34 -2.90 -0.98 3.76
N GLY A 35 -3.69 -2.04 3.94
CA GLY A 35 -4.69 -2.51 2.99
C GLY A 35 -4.14 -3.08 1.70
N CYS A 36 -2.83 -3.22 1.56
CA CYS A 36 -2.18 -3.79 0.39
C CYS A 36 -0.91 -4.55 0.75
N VAL A 37 -0.51 -5.50 -0.11
CA VAL A 37 0.70 -6.29 0.06
C VAL A 37 1.24 -6.73 -1.30
N TYR A 38 2.56 -6.78 -1.43
CA TYR A 38 3.24 -7.42 -2.55
C TYR A 38 3.75 -8.81 -2.13
N LEU A 39 3.46 -9.80 -2.98
CA LEU A 39 3.80 -11.21 -2.76
C LEU A 39 4.49 -11.77 -4.00
N THR A 40 5.36 -12.74 -3.82
CA THR A 40 5.97 -13.50 -4.93
C THR A 40 5.45 -14.92 -4.94
N ALA A 41 4.90 -15.35 -6.07
CA ALA A 41 4.38 -16.69 -6.29
C ALA A 41 5.35 -17.57 -7.07
N ASN A 42 5.46 -18.81 -6.66
CA ASN A 42 6.15 -19.88 -7.39
C ASN A 42 5.42 -21.21 -7.16
N SER A 43 5.85 -22.27 -7.84
CA SER A 43 5.23 -23.59 -7.74
C SER A 43 5.28 -24.23 -6.34
N GLN A 44 6.16 -23.74 -5.44
CA GLN A 44 6.31 -24.28 -4.08
C GLN A 44 5.38 -23.61 -3.08
N ASN A 45 5.03 -22.34 -3.31
CA ASN A 45 4.22 -21.53 -2.38
C ASN A 45 2.81 -21.21 -2.86
N ILE A 46 2.39 -21.72 -4.01
CA ILE A 46 1.10 -21.40 -4.64
C ILE A 46 -0.10 -21.75 -3.74
N ASP A 47 -0.05 -22.87 -3.03
CA ASP A 47 -1.13 -23.27 -2.12
C ASP A 47 -1.26 -22.31 -0.93
N VAL A 48 -0.12 -21.85 -0.40
CA VAL A 48 -0.09 -20.86 0.68
C VAL A 48 -0.61 -19.52 0.19
N LEU A 49 -0.29 -19.13 -1.05
CA LEU A 49 -0.83 -17.94 -1.68
C LEU A 49 -2.36 -18.01 -1.79
N PHE A 50 -2.93 -19.15 -2.23
CA PHE A 50 -4.39 -19.31 -2.30
C PHE A 50 -5.05 -19.19 -0.93
N GLN A 51 -4.47 -19.82 0.10
CA GLN A 51 -4.96 -19.68 1.48
C GLN A 51 -4.92 -18.20 1.94
N PHE A 52 -3.85 -17.49 1.61
CA PHE A 52 -3.73 -16.07 1.94
C PHE A 52 -4.82 -15.24 1.24
N LEU A 53 -5.00 -15.38 -0.07
CA LEU A 53 -6.00 -14.62 -0.85
C LEU A 53 -7.42 -14.87 -0.35
N GLN A 54 -7.77 -16.12 -0.01
CA GLN A 54 -9.08 -16.47 0.53
C GLN A 54 -9.31 -15.99 1.96
N GLY A 55 -8.25 -15.99 2.78
CA GLY A 55 -8.32 -15.57 4.18
C GLY A 55 -8.27 -14.06 4.40
N HIS A 56 -7.79 -13.28 3.41
CA HIS A 56 -7.51 -11.85 3.56
C HIS A 56 -8.14 -11.03 2.43
N VAL A 57 -9.45 -11.20 2.22
CA VAL A 57 -10.21 -10.51 1.16
C VAL A 57 -10.17 -8.98 1.26
N ASP A 58 -9.84 -8.46 2.43
CA ASP A 58 -9.73 -7.01 2.70
C ASP A 58 -8.39 -6.43 2.28
N ILE A 59 -7.39 -7.28 1.98
CA ILE A 59 -6.04 -6.85 1.60
C ILE A 59 -5.89 -6.97 0.09
N GLU A 60 -5.54 -5.87 -0.57
CA GLU A 60 -5.22 -5.87 -1.99
C GLU A 60 -3.86 -6.54 -2.24
N ALA A 61 -3.87 -7.77 -2.77
CA ALA A 61 -2.67 -8.51 -3.08
C ALA A 61 -2.15 -8.19 -4.49
N TYR A 62 -0.91 -7.73 -4.56
CA TYR A 62 -0.12 -7.49 -5.76
C TYR A 62 0.87 -8.63 -5.92
N VAL A 63 0.68 -9.50 -6.90
CA VAL A 63 1.38 -10.80 -6.95
C VAL A 63 2.33 -10.89 -8.13
N ASP A 64 3.63 -11.05 -7.86
CA ASP A 64 4.59 -11.43 -8.88
C ASP A 64 4.44 -12.92 -9.21
N VAL A 65 4.05 -13.20 -10.44
CA VAL A 65 3.83 -14.56 -10.96
C VAL A 65 4.81 -14.91 -12.09
N THR A 66 5.94 -14.21 -12.17
CA THR A 66 6.94 -14.44 -13.24
C THR A 66 7.53 -15.85 -13.20
N ALA A 67 7.55 -16.50 -12.04
CA ALA A 67 7.99 -17.88 -11.86
C ALA A 67 6.90 -18.93 -12.18
N ILE A 68 5.65 -18.52 -12.39
CA ILE A 68 4.53 -19.42 -12.73
C ILE A 68 4.52 -19.68 -14.23
N GLN A 69 4.57 -20.96 -14.62
CA GLN A 69 4.69 -21.35 -16.04
C GLN A 69 3.33 -21.43 -16.73
N LEU A 70 2.30 -21.93 -16.08
CA LEU A 70 1.00 -22.18 -16.68
C LEU A 70 0.12 -20.92 -16.63
N VAL A 71 -0.50 -20.58 -17.75
CA VAL A 71 -1.47 -19.44 -17.83
C VAL A 71 -2.67 -19.69 -16.93
N ASP A 72 -3.17 -20.93 -16.88
CA ASP A 72 -4.32 -21.30 -16.08
C ASP A 72 -4.07 -21.10 -14.57
N ASP A 73 -2.85 -21.33 -14.09
CA ASP A 73 -2.48 -21.04 -12.70
C ASP A 73 -2.50 -19.52 -12.41
N ILE A 74 -2.03 -18.71 -13.35
CA ILE A 74 -2.11 -17.23 -13.22
C ILE A 74 -3.55 -16.76 -13.20
N ILE A 75 -4.40 -17.31 -14.06
CA ILE A 75 -5.84 -17.00 -14.06
C ILE A 75 -6.46 -17.41 -12.74
N SER A 76 -6.13 -18.59 -12.21
CA SER A 76 -6.61 -19.05 -10.92
C SER A 76 -6.21 -18.13 -9.77
N ILE A 77 -5.00 -17.55 -9.78
CA ILE A 77 -4.54 -16.55 -8.81
C ILE A 77 -5.36 -15.25 -8.91
N LEU A 78 -5.66 -14.80 -10.14
CA LEU A 78 -6.53 -13.64 -10.37
C LEU A 78 -7.95 -13.90 -9.85
N ASP A 79 -8.52 -15.07 -10.14
CA ASP A 79 -9.86 -15.45 -9.72
C ASP A 79 -9.97 -15.67 -8.20
N ALA A 80 -8.87 -16.08 -7.57
CA ALA A 80 -8.79 -16.20 -6.11
C ALA A 80 -8.74 -14.84 -5.38
N GLY A 81 -8.60 -13.71 -6.10
CA GLY A 81 -8.71 -12.38 -5.52
C GLY A 81 -7.45 -11.52 -5.59
N ALA A 82 -6.36 -11.96 -6.27
CA ALA A 82 -5.22 -11.07 -6.48
C ALA A 82 -5.66 -9.79 -7.17
N ARG A 83 -5.33 -8.63 -6.63
CA ARG A 83 -5.71 -7.32 -7.18
C ARG A 83 -5.05 -7.09 -8.54
N LYS A 84 -3.75 -7.36 -8.62
CA LYS A 84 -2.97 -7.33 -9.85
C LYS A 84 -1.93 -8.44 -9.84
N VAL A 85 -1.56 -8.92 -11.01
CA VAL A 85 -0.44 -9.84 -11.20
C VAL A 85 0.62 -9.22 -12.09
N PHE A 86 1.88 -9.56 -11.83
CA PHE A 86 3.02 -9.11 -12.61
C PHE A 86 3.60 -10.30 -13.38
N VAL A 87 3.76 -10.11 -14.68
CA VAL A 87 4.26 -11.13 -15.63
C VAL A 87 5.41 -10.57 -16.44
N ILE A 88 6.21 -11.45 -17.05
CA ILE A 88 7.18 -11.00 -18.06
C ILE A 88 6.41 -10.37 -19.24
N PRO A 89 6.98 -9.33 -19.92
CA PRO A 89 6.27 -8.58 -20.97
C PRO A 89 5.69 -9.44 -22.10
N SER A 90 6.38 -10.52 -22.48
CA SER A 90 5.94 -11.45 -23.53
C SER A 90 4.63 -12.18 -23.21
N ARG A 91 4.25 -12.28 -21.93
CA ARG A 91 3.03 -12.99 -21.49
C ARG A 91 1.81 -12.08 -21.34
N VAL A 92 1.99 -10.75 -21.37
CA VAL A 92 0.85 -9.81 -21.26
C VAL A 92 -0.23 -10.10 -22.31
N PRO A 93 0.10 -10.37 -23.60
CA PRO A 93 -0.90 -10.67 -24.61
C PRO A 93 -1.68 -11.96 -24.37
N GLU A 94 -1.09 -12.95 -23.68
CA GLU A 94 -1.76 -14.23 -23.34
C GLU A 94 -2.90 -14.03 -22.34
N LEU A 95 -2.81 -12.99 -21.51
CA LEU A 95 -3.76 -12.64 -20.43
C LEU A 95 -4.65 -11.45 -20.80
N LYS A 96 -4.89 -11.21 -22.09
CA LYS A 96 -5.65 -10.06 -22.62
C LYS A 96 -7.05 -9.90 -21.98
N ALA A 97 -7.71 -11.00 -21.62
CA ALA A 97 -9.01 -10.96 -20.94
C ALA A 97 -8.96 -10.29 -19.56
N TYR A 98 -7.79 -10.21 -18.95
CA TYR A 98 -7.53 -9.62 -17.63
C TYR A 98 -6.61 -8.40 -17.72
N ALA A 99 -6.60 -7.70 -18.86
CA ALA A 99 -5.61 -6.65 -19.17
C ALA A 99 -5.55 -5.53 -18.11
N ASP A 100 -6.66 -5.20 -17.45
CA ASP A 100 -6.73 -4.21 -16.38
C ASP A 100 -6.06 -4.67 -15.07
N ARG A 101 -5.82 -5.98 -14.92
CA ARG A 101 -5.24 -6.60 -13.72
C ARG A 101 -3.86 -7.21 -13.96
N VAL A 102 -3.37 -7.21 -15.20
CA VAL A 102 -2.08 -7.77 -15.59
C VAL A 102 -1.12 -6.66 -15.96
N LEU A 103 0.01 -6.59 -15.26
CA LEU A 103 1.05 -5.60 -15.51
C LEU A 103 2.37 -6.30 -15.88
N PRO A 104 3.16 -5.74 -16.82
CA PRO A 104 4.49 -6.25 -17.09
C PRO A 104 5.45 -5.94 -15.93
N LEU A 105 6.33 -6.89 -15.61
CA LEU A 105 7.50 -6.71 -14.78
C LEU A 105 8.71 -6.49 -15.69
N LEU A 106 9.40 -5.38 -15.52
CA LEU A 106 10.59 -5.00 -16.28
C LEU A 106 11.81 -4.97 -15.36
N SER A 107 12.95 -5.39 -15.87
CA SER A 107 14.21 -4.93 -15.30
C SER A 107 14.45 -3.48 -15.69
N ALA A 108 15.01 -2.69 -14.79
CA ALA A 108 15.40 -1.32 -15.09
C ALA A 108 16.46 -1.24 -16.23
N GLN A 109 17.13 -2.35 -16.55
CA GLN A 109 18.11 -2.46 -17.62
C GLN A 109 17.49 -2.83 -18.97
N ASP A 110 16.22 -3.25 -18.99
CA ASP A 110 15.53 -3.61 -20.22
C ASP A 110 15.21 -2.37 -21.08
N GLN A 111 14.88 -2.61 -22.35
CA GLN A 111 14.22 -1.60 -23.15
C GLN A 111 12.75 -1.51 -22.77
N ALA A 112 12.24 -0.28 -22.63
CA ALA A 112 10.82 -0.09 -22.36
C ALA A 112 9.98 -0.65 -23.52
N PRO A 113 9.01 -1.56 -23.25
CA PRO A 113 8.21 -2.18 -24.29
C PRO A 113 7.24 -1.18 -24.93
N PRO A 114 6.54 -1.59 -26.03
CA PRO A 114 5.50 -0.78 -26.66
C PRO A 114 4.39 -0.33 -25.71
N ASP A 115 3.70 0.77 -26.05
CA ASP A 115 2.64 1.36 -25.22
C ASP A 115 1.50 0.39 -24.90
N GLU A 116 1.16 -0.49 -25.82
CA GLU A 116 0.09 -1.49 -25.64
C GLU A 116 0.39 -2.44 -24.46
N ILE A 117 1.66 -2.67 -24.16
CA ILE A 117 2.09 -3.58 -23.08
C ILE A 117 2.05 -2.89 -21.71
N ILE A 118 2.32 -1.58 -21.66
CA ILE A 118 2.45 -0.81 -20.42
C ILE A 118 1.30 0.19 -20.19
N SER A 119 0.24 0.12 -21.00
CA SER A 119 -0.89 1.06 -20.94
C SER A 119 -1.60 1.09 -19.58
N ASN A 120 -1.60 -0.01 -18.84
CA ASN A 120 -2.24 -0.15 -17.53
C ASN A 120 -1.26 -0.01 -16.35
N GLY A 121 -0.01 0.41 -16.63
CA GLY A 121 1.05 0.54 -15.65
C GLY A 121 2.14 -0.52 -15.78
N VAL A 122 3.10 -0.50 -14.87
CA VAL A 122 4.29 -1.34 -14.93
C VAL A 122 4.88 -1.55 -13.53
N LEU A 123 5.46 -2.72 -13.30
CA LEU A 123 6.38 -2.96 -12.19
C LEU A 123 7.81 -2.93 -12.72
N VAL A 124 8.67 -2.16 -12.08
CA VAL A 124 10.10 -2.09 -12.43
C VAL A 124 10.94 -2.65 -11.30
N ASN A 125 11.84 -3.55 -11.61
CA ASN A 125 12.88 -4.02 -10.71
C ASN A 125 14.18 -3.24 -10.96
N ALA A 126 14.61 -2.44 -9.97
CA ALA A 126 15.82 -1.62 -10.02
C ALA A 126 16.84 -2.18 -9.02
N GLU A 127 17.75 -3.03 -9.50
CA GLU A 127 18.67 -3.79 -8.65
C GLU A 127 19.79 -2.94 -8.02
N ASN A 128 20.14 -1.81 -8.62
CA ASN A 128 21.27 -0.98 -8.18
C ASN A 128 21.14 0.49 -8.60
N THR A 129 22.06 1.33 -8.09
CA THR A 129 22.09 2.78 -8.35
C THR A 129 22.32 3.15 -9.81
N GLU A 130 22.95 2.30 -10.61
CA GLU A 130 23.18 2.54 -12.04
C GLU A 130 21.87 2.48 -12.82
N SER A 131 20.90 1.75 -12.32
CA SER A 131 19.54 1.64 -12.87
C SER A 131 18.81 2.98 -12.97
N LEU A 132 19.16 3.99 -12.17
CA LEU A 132 18.57 5.35 -12.25
C LEU A 132 18.80 6.04 -13.59
N SER A 133 19.90 5.75 -14.25
CA SER A 133 20.28 6.32 -15.54
C SER A 133 19.81 5.47 -16.72
N SER A 134 19.04 4.41 -16.46
CA SER A 134 18.63 3.47 -17.50
C SER A 134 17.70 4.11 -18.54
N SER A 135 17.84 3.69 -19.78
CA SER A 135 16.98 4.13 -20.88
C SER A 135 15.52 3.71 -20.67
N CYS A 136 15.28 2.60 -19.98
CA CYS A 136 13.95 2.13 -19.60
C CYS A 136 13.24 3.15 -18.73
N LEU A 137 13.82 3.54 -17.60
CA LEU A 137 13.23 4.49 -16.65
C LEU A 137 13.01 5.87 -17.27
N GLN A 138 13.97 6.34 -18.06
CA GLN A 138 13.86 7.60 -18.81
C GLN A 138 12.67 7.56 -19.79
N SER A 139 12.52 6.45 -20.52
CA SER A 139 11.41 6.24 -21.45
C SER A 139 10.06 6.20 -20.74
N LEU A 140 9.92 5.43 -19.63
CA LEU A 140 8.69 5.36 -18.86
C LEU A 140 8.26 6.72 -18.34
N LYS A 141 9.21 7.51 -17.81
CA LYS A 141 8.96 8.87 -17.33
C LYS A 141 8.52 9.81 -18.46
N ALA A 142 9.22 9.78 -19.60
CA ALA A 142 8.90 10.61 -20.77
C ALA A 142 7.51 10.28 -21.35
N ARG A 143 7.10 9.00 -21.32
CA ARG A 143 5.82 8.49 -21.79
C ARG A 143 4.70 8.66 -20.74
N LYS A 144 5.01 9.17 -19.55
CA LYS A 144 4.05 9.37 -18.43
C LYS A 144 3.27 8.12 -18.09
N VAL A 145 3.94 6.96 -18.08
CA VAL A 145 3.31 5.69 -17.70
C VAL A 145 2.87 5.73 -16.23
N THR A 146 1.65 5.32 -15.95
CA THR A 146 1.09 5.27 -14.59
C THR A 146 0.14 4.07 -14.44
N PRO A 147 0.16 3.38 -13.29
CA PRO A 147 1.13 3.53 -12.21
C PRO A 147 2.49 2.90 -12.55
N ILE A 148 3.56 3.46 -12.05
CA ILE A 148 4.85 2.79 -11.96
C ILE A 148 4.99 2.27 -10.52
N LEU A 149 5.17 0.96 -10.37
CA LEU A 149 5.56 0.34 -9.11
C LEU A 149 7.04 0.04 -9.16
N LEU A 150 7.74 0.12 -8.04
CA LEU A 150 9.19 -0.03 -7.99
C LEU A 150 9.62 -0.99 -6.90
N VAL A 151 10.26 -2.08 -7.28
CA VAL A 151 11.05 -2.92 -6.41
C VAL A 151 12.51 -2.48 -6.52
N GLY A 152 13.15 -2.24 -5.39
CA GLY A 152 14.58 -1.94 -5.33
C GLY A 152 15.34 -3.01 -4.55
N PRO A 153 16.67 -2.84 -4.42
CA PRO A 153 17.50 -3.77 -3.66
C PRO A 153 17.06 -3.82 -2.20
N THR A 154 16.96 -5.03 -1.67
CA THR A 154 16.59 -5.27 -0.27
C THR A 154 17.63 -4.70 0.71
N THR A 155 18.87 -4.49 0.26
CA THR A 155 19.96 -3.95 1.08
C THR A 155 19.97 -2.43 1.18
N ASP A 156 19.23 -1.72 0.31
CA ASP A 156 19.20 -0.25 0.27
C ASP A 156 17.82 0.31 -0.07
N THR A 157 16.98 0.40 0.96
CA THR A 157 15.64 1.03 0.83
C THR A 157 15.70 2.53 0.55
N SER A 158 16.78 3.21 0.95
CA SER A 158 16.96 4.64 0.68
C SER A 158 17.11 4.88 -0.81
N PHE A 159 17.78 3.97 -1.51
CA PHE A 159 17.87 3.98 -2.96
C PHE A 159 16.49 3.82 -3.60
N THR A 160 15.71 2.81 -3.18
CA THR A 160 14.36 2.57 -3.70
C THR A 160 13.46 3.80 -3.54
N LEU A 161 13.49 4.45 -2.37
CA LEU A 161 12.70 5.67 -2.12
C LEU A 161 13.15 6.85 -2.98
N LYS A 162 14.46 7.00 -3.20
CA LYS A 162 14.99 8.06 -4.07
C LYS A 162 14.50 7.88 -5.50
N VAL A 163 14.64 6.67 -6.06
CA VAL A 163 14.19 6.34 -7.42
C VAL A 163 12.68 6.52 -7.56
N ALA A 164 11.92 6.01 -6.60
CA ALA A 164 10.46 6.14 -6.59
C ALA A 164 10.02 7.60 -6.65
N ARG A 165 10.66 8.47 -5.84
CA ARG A 165 10.38 9.91 -5.86
C ARG A 165 10.69 10.55 -7.21
N GLU A 166 11.83 10.20 -7.83
CA GLU A 166 12.25 10.76 -9.13
C GLU A 166 11.33 10.34 -10.27
N LEU A 167 10.71 9.16 -10.16
CA LEU A 167 9.80 8.60 -11.16
C LEU A 167 8.32 8.89 -10.87
N SER A 168 8.00 9.48 -9.72
CA SER A 168 6.62 9.50 -9.19
C SER A 168 6.02 8.09 -9.11
N ALA A 169 6.85 7.13 -8.70
CA ALA A 169 6.51 5.73 -8.59
C ALA A 169 6.16 5.36 -7.15
N ILE A 170 5.47 4.22 -6.99
CA ILE A 170 5.11 3.67 -5.69
C ILE A 170 6.15 2.61 -5.30
N PRO A 171 6.92 2.84 -4.24
CA PRO A 171 7.92 1.89 -3.80
C PRO A 171 7.29 0.65 -3.16
N ILE A 172 7.87 -0.50 -3.45
CA ILE A 172 7.61 -1.78 -2.80
C ILE A 172 8.76 -2.02 -1.82
N ILE A 173 8.43 -2.09 -0.52
CA ILE A 173 9.43 -2.11 0.56
C ILE A 173 9.27 -3.40 1.38
N PRO A 174 10.36 -4.15 1.60
CA PRO A 174 10.32 -5.32 2.48
C PRO A 174 9.82 -4.96 3.88
N VAL A 175 8.93 -5.79 4.43
CA VAL A 175 8.32 -5.55 5.75
C VAL A 175 9.36 -5.42 6.86
N ASP A 176 10.48 -6.11 6.76
CA ASP A 176 11.59 -6.04 7.72
C ASP A 176 12.25 -4.65 7.79
N HIS A 177 12.05 -3.84 6.75
CA HIS A 177 12.54 -2.47 6.67
C HIS A 177 11.48 -1.42 7.04
N LEU A 178 10.32 -1.86 7.50
CA LEU A 178 9.22 -0.98 7.95
C LEU A 178 9.11 -1.01 9.48
N THR A 179 8.73 0.13 10.06
CA THR A 179 8.48 0.27 11.50
C THR A 179 7.37 1.30 11.75
N LEU A 180 6.70 1.22 12.91
CA LEU A 180 5.81 2.27 13.41
C LEU A 180 6.52 3.25 14.35
N HIS A 181 7.77 2.98 14.69
CA HIS A 181 8.57 3.87 15.53
C HIS A 181 9.29 4.94 14.68
N LYS A 182 9.97 5.87 15.35
CA LYS A 182 10.86 6.79 14.63
C LYS A 182 11.87 5.99 13.82
N ALA A 183 12.19 6.52 12.62
CA ALA A 183 13.11 5.86 11.72
C ALA A 183 14.41 5.52 12.45
N GLU A 184 14.72 4.23 12.50
CA GLU A 184 15.99 3.69 12.99
C GLU A 184 16.88 3.33 11.79
N LYS A 185 18.17 3.13 12.05
CA LYS A 185 19.15 2.82 11.01
C LYS A 185 18.67 1.66 10.12
N GLY A 186 18.39 1.95 8.85
CA GLY A 186 17.94 0.97 7.85
C GLY A 186 16.44 0.69 7.81
N ARG A 187 15.63 1.35 8.69
CA ARG A 187 14.17 1.17 8.71
C ARG A 187 13.44 2.47 8.39
N ILE A 188 12.30 2.34 7.75
CA ILE A 188 11.40 3.43 7.36
C ILE A 188 10.24 3.47 8.35
N SER A 189 10.01 4.61 8.99
CA SER A 189 8.79 4.84 9.75
C SER A 189 7.62 4.99 8.78
N VAL A 190 6.67 4.06 8.80
CA VAL A 190 5.48 4.09 7.94
C VAL A 190 4.64 5.34 8.18
N PRO A 191 4.32 5.74 9.43
CA PRO A 191 3.56 6.97 9.66
C PRO A 191 4.29 8.22 9.15
N THR A 192 5.60 8.31 9.37
CA THR A 192 6.42 9.44 8.88
C THR A 192 6.44 9.47 7.35
N PHE A 193 6.53 8.30 6.70
CA PHE A 193 6.52 8.21 5.24
C PHE A 193 5.17 8.65 4.67
N ILE A 194 4.06 8.18 5.23
CA ILE A 194 2.71 8.59 4.82
C ILE A 194 2.53 10.09 5.05
N ALA A 195 2.91 10.60 6.22
CA ALA A 195 2.81 12.04 6.54
C ALA A 195 3.69 12.91 5.63
N GLY A 196 4.83 12.41 5.20
CA GLY A 196 5.71 13.10 4.25
C GLY A 196 5.23 13.08 2.80
N SER A 197 4.22 12.27 2.47
CA SER A 197 3.65 12.19 1.12
C SER A 197 2.37 13.00 0.96
N TRP A 198 1.65 13.32 2.03
CA TRP A 198 0.42 14.11 1.93
C TRP A 198 0.69 15.62 1.73
N SER A 199 -0.27 16.31 1.13
CA SER A 199 -0.29 17.77 1.06
C SER A 199 -1.38 18.34 1.97
N SER A 200 -1.17 19.52 2.52
CA SER A 200 -2.18 20.22 3.30
C SER A 200 -2.15 21.71 2.99
N ASP A 201 -3.28 22.26 2.56
CA ASP A 201 -3.47 23.69 2.35
C ASP A 201 -3.73 24.45 3.67
N ARG A 202 -3.75 23.73 4.79
CA ARG A 202 -4.07 24.31 6.10
C ARG A 202 -2.82 24.92 6.74
N PRO A 203 -2.96 26.12 7.35
CA PRO A 203 -1.85 26.79 8.05
C PRO A 203 -1.31 25.97 9.24
N ASP A 204 -2.14 25.11 9.83
CA ASP A 204 -1.76 24.24 10.95
C ASP A 204 -1.15 22.90 10.50
N GLY A 205 -1.03 22.67 9.18
CA GLY A 205 -0.47 21.45 8.58
C GLY A 205 -1.29 20.17 8.83
N LEU A 206 -2.49 20.32 9.41
CA LEU A 206 -3.36 19.16 9.64
C LEU A 206 -3.99 18.70 8.34
N ILE A 207 -4.07 17.37 8.15
CA ILE A 207 -4.78 16.77 7.02
C ILE A 207 -6.22 16.42 7.42
N PRO A 208 -7.24 16.77 6.59
CA PRO A 208 -8.58 16.25 6.76
C PRO A 208 -8.59 14.73 6.79
N THR A 209 -9.41 14.16 7.65
CA THR A 209 -9.51 12.70 7.80
C THR A 209 -10.97 12.28 7.86
N VAL A 210 -11.44 11.60 6.81
CA VAL A 210 -12.76 11.02 6.74
C VAL A 210 -12.76 9.68 7.47
N VAL A 211 -13.62 9.53 8.47
CA VAL A 211 -13.78 8.28 9.22
C VAL A 211 -15.02 7.56 8.72
N THR A 212 -14.85 6.30 8.30
CA THR A 212 -15.95 5.48 7.77
C THR A 212 -16.00 4.13 8.47
N THR A 213 -17.17 3.48 8.41
CA THR A 213 -17.27 2.04 8.68
C THR A 213 -16.70 1.22 7.53
N GLU A 214 -16.56 -0.10 7.71
CA GLU A 214 -16.19 -1.05 6.64
C GLU A 214 -17.22 -1.04 5.50
N GLY A 215 -18.49 -0.79 5.79
CA GLY A 215 -19.55 -0.62 4.80
C GLY A 215 -19.57 0.75 4.10
N GLY A 216 -18.58 1.61 4.35
CA GLY A 216 -18.46 2.92 3.70
C GLY A 216 -19.32 4.04 4.30
N VAL A 217 -20.03 3.79 5.40
CA VAL A 217 -20.84 4.83 6.07
C VAL A 217 -19.92 5.82 6.76
N ALA A 218 -20.03 7.11 6.44
CA ALA A 218 -19.25 8.17 7.06
C ALA A 218 -19.67 8.37 8.52
N LEU A 219 -18.71 8.27 9.44
CA LEU A 219 -18.89 8.49 10.88
C LEU A 219 -18.53 9.90 11.31
N GLY A 220 -17.74 10.59 10.51
CA GLY A 220 -17.33 11.97 10.76
C GLY A 220 -16.15 12.42 9.94
N LEU A 221 -15.89 13.73 10.02
CA LEU A 221 -14.71 14.40 9.50
C LEU A 221 -13.89 14.93 10.68
N VAL A 222 -12.67 14.51 10.77
CA VAL A 222 -11.70 14.89 11.79
C VAL A 222 -10.42 15.39 11.14
N TYR A 223 -9.36 15.60 11.92
CA TYR A 223 -8.05 15.97 11.40
C TYR A 223 -6.98 15.04 11.97
N SER A 224 -5.93 14.85 11.20
CA SER A 224 -4.76 14.07 11.60
C SER A 224 -3.46 14.85 11.37
N ASN A 225 -2.44 14.48 12.11
CA ASN A 225 -1.03 14.78 11.89
C ASN A 225 -0.22 13.50 12.03
N GLU A 226 1.10 13.57 11.81
CA GLU A 226 1.98 12.41 11.94
C GLU A 226 1.86 11.73 13.31
N GLU A 227 1.75 12.51 14.40
CA GLU A 227 1.64 11.99 15.76
C GLU A 227 0.35 11.16 15.94
N SER A 228 -0.81 11.71 15.54
CA SER A 228 -2.08 11.00 15.65
C SER A 228 -2.15 9.76 14.75
N LEU A 229 -1.55 9.82 13.56
CA LEU A 229 -1.42 8.67 12.67
C LEU A 229 -0.55 7.58 13.30
N THR A 230 0.60 7.95 13.86
CA THR A 230 1.50 7.03 14.56
C THR A 230 0.79 6.34 15.72
N GLU A 231 0.09 7.10 16.56
CA GLU A 231 -0.65 6.56 17.70
C GLU A 231 -1.82 5.67 17.26
N SER A 232 -2.53 6.04 16.19
CA SER A 232 -3.60 5.18 15.63
C SER A 232 -3.04 3.83 15.19
N MET A 233 -1.93 3.81 14.46
CA MET A 233 -1.32 2.57 13.96
C MET A 233 -0.73 1.71 15.09
N LYS A 234 -0.16 2.34 16.12
CA LYS A 234 0.39 1.62 17.29
C LYS A 234 -0.69 1.00 18.16
N THR A 235 -1.75 1.75 18.43
CA THR A 235 -2.81 1.33 19.36
C THR A 235 -3.91 0.52 18.67
N GLY A 236 -3.96 0.54 17.32
CA GLY A 236 -5.06 -0.08 16.58
C GLY A 236 -6.42 0.61 16.81
N THR A 237 -6.41 1.90 17.17
CA THR A 237 -7.63 2.63 17.50
C THR A 237 -7.70 3.97 16.78
N GLY A 238 -8.90 4.57 16.73
CA GLY A 238 -9.09 5.92 16.20
C GLY A 238 -8.45 6.98 17.10
N VAL A 239 -7.29 7.50 16.71
CA VAL A 239 -6.63 8.63 17.37
C VAL A 239 -6.48 9.76 16.36
N TYR A 240 -6.91 10.95 16.72
CA TYR A 240 -7.00 12.10 15.82
C TYR A 240 -6.36 13.33 16.44
N GLN A 241 -6.15 14.37 15.62
CA GLN A 241 -5.67 15.66 16.10
C GLN A 241 -6.83 16.65 16.23
N SER A 242 -7.14 17.02 17.45
CA SER A 242 -8.13 18.05 17.73
C SER A 242 -7.46 19.42 17.84
N ARG A 243 -7.97 20.43 17.11
CA ARG A 243 -7.48 21.82 17.19
C ARG A 243 -7.59 22.44 18.62
N LYS A 244 -8.52 21.93 19.42
CA LYS A 244 -8.75 22.43 20.79
C LYS A 244 -8.08 21.59 21.88
N ARG A 245 -7.95 20.27 21.65
CA ARG A 245 -7.55 19.30 22.69
C ARG A 245 -6.16 18.70 22.44
N GLY A 246 -5.56 18.96 21.28
CA GLY A 246 -4.35 18.25 20.86
C GLY A 246 -4.66 16.82 20.42
N LEU A 247 -3.82 15.88 20.78
CA LEU A 247 -3.99 14.46 20.50
C LEU A 247 -5.26 13.93 21.17
N TRP A 248 -6.14 13.30 20.39
CA TRP A 248 -7.47 12.88 20.86
C TRP A 248 -7.75 11.42 20.55
N TYR A 249 -7.80 10.61 21.60
CA TYR A 249 -8.21 9.21 21.55
C TYR A 249 -9.73 9.15 21.53
N LYS A 250 -10.31 8.66 20.44
CA LYS A 250 -11.76 8.57 20.25
C LYS A 250 -12.37 7.62 21.27
N GLY A 251 -13.34 8.11 22.02
CA GLY A 251 -14.03 7.31 23.02
C GLY A 251 -13.37 7.28 24.41
N ALA A 252 -12.24 7.96 24.62
CA ALA A 252 -11.55 7.96 25.92
C ALA A 252 -12.45 8.37 27.12
N THR A 253 -13.45 9.24 26.88
CA THR A 253 -14.40 9.70 27.93
C THR A 253 -15.79 9.12 27.76
N SER A 254 -16.25 8.82 26.54
CA SER A 254 -17.61 8.35 26.27
C SER A 254 -17.74 6.83 26.20
N GLY A 255 -16.63 6.10 26.08
CA GLY A 255 -16.61 4.67 25.80
C GLY A 255 -16.90 4.31 24.32
N ASP A 256 -17.24 5.29 23.49
CA ASP A 256 -17.51 5.08 22.04
C ASP A 256 -16.21 5.03 21.26
N THR A 257 -15.46 3.94 21.41
CA THR A 257 -14.16 3.75 20.78
C THR A 257 -14.27 3.32 19.33
N GLN A 258 -13.18 3.43 18.59
CA GLN A 258 -13.05 3.00 17.21
C GLN A 258 -11.84 2.08 17.08
N GLU A 259 -12.04 0.87 16.58
CA GLU A 259 -10.98 -0.05 16.22
C GLU A 259 -10.55 0.27 14.78
N LEU A 260 -9.25 0.47 14.57
CA LEU A 260 -8.70 0.76 13.25
C LEU A 260 -8.69 -0.51 12.39
N VAL A 261 -9.20 -0.40 11.17
CA VAL A 261 -9.21 -1.48 10.17
C VAL A 261 -8.26 -1.17 9.04
N ARG A 262 -8.35 0.06 8.48
CA ARG A 262 -7.55 0.47 7.32
C ARG A 262 -7.33 1.97 7.30
N ILE A 263 -6.22 2.37 6.69
CA ILE A 263 -5.87 3.75 6.37
C ILE A 263 -5.67 3.84 4.86
N SER A 264 -6.12 4.90 4.23
CA SER A 264 -5.82 5.23 2.84
C SER A 264 -5.72 6.73 2.64
N LEU A 265 -5.03 7.14 1.59
CA LEU A 265 -5.02 8.51 1.07
C LEU A 265 -5.94 8.59 -0.15
N ASP A 266 -6.45 9.75 -0.45
CA ASP A 266 -7.13 9.99 -1.72
C ASP A 266 -6.14 10.21 -2.88
N CYS A 267 -6.64 10.50 -4.08
CA CYS A 267 -5.84 10.47 -5.31
C CYS A 267 -4.77 11.58 -5.38
N ASP A 268 -5.01 12.73 -4.77
CA ASP A 268 -4.11 13.89 -4.73
C ASP A 268 -3.43 14.07 -3.37
N GLN A 269 -3.66 13.10 -2.46
CA GLN A 269 -2.99 12.95 -1.17
C GLN A 269 -3.23 14.13 -0.22
N ASP A 270 -4.40 14.76 -0.31
CA ASP A 270 -4.82 15.87 0.56
C ASP A 270 -5.87 15.47 1.61
N CYS A 271 -6.34 14.21 1.58
CA CYS A 271 -7.29 13.67 2.54
C CYS A 271 -6.94 12.24 2.97
N LEU A 272 -6.99 11.97 4.27
CA LEU A 272 -6.93 10.61 4.82
C LEU A 272 -8.32 10.01 4.94
N LYS A 273 -8.41 8.70 4.73
CA LYS A 273 -9.57 7.91 5.08
C LYS A 273 -9.20 6.87 6.12
N PHE A 274 -9.88 6.87 7.26
CA PHE A 274 -9.81 5.82 8.26
C PHE A 274 -11.04 4.94 8.15
N VAL A 275 -10.86 3.66 7.88
CA VAL A 275 -11.91 2.64 8.02
C VAL A 275 -11.82 2.08 9.42
N VAL A 276 -12.92 2.09 10.15
CA VAL A 276 -12.97 1.68 11.56
C VAL A 276 -14.20 0.82 11.88
N ARG A 277 -14.05 -0.03 12.91
CA ARG A 277 -15.19 -0.67 13.59
C ARG A 277 -15.56 0.17 14.79
N GLN A 278 -16.74 0.79 14.74
CA GLN A 278 -17.26 1.58 15.86
C GLN A 278 -17.69 0.66 16.98
N LYS A 279 -17.14 0.85 18.19
CA LYS A 279 -17.61 0.21 19.43
C LYS A 279 -18.39 1.25 20.25
N GLY A 280 -19.58 0.88 20.69
CA GLY A 280 -20.49 1.81 21.38
C GLY A 280 -21.41 2.59 20.42
N ARG A 281 -22.13 3.58 20.94
CA ARG A 281 -23.08 4.40 20.17
C ARG A 281 -22.34 5.48 19.41
N GLY A 282 -22.26 5.35 18.08
CA GLY A 282 -21.72 6.41 17.23
C GLY A 282 -22.55 7.70 17.29
N THR A 283 -21.93 8.83 17.01
CA THR A 283 -22.58 10.17 17.04
C THR A 283 -23.85 10.24 16.16
N TYR A 284 -23.89 9.51 15.06
CA TYR A 284 -25.04 9.46 14.16
C TYR A 284 -26.17 8.52 14.59
N GLN A 285 -25.93 7.53 15.45
CA GLN A 285 -27.01 6.67 15.98
C GLN A 285 -27.90 7.37 17.02
N ARG A 286 -27.51 8.56 17.51
CA ARG A 286 -28.36 9.38 18.39
C ARG A 286 -29.40 10.20 17.65
N LEU A 287 -29.36 10.26 16.32
CA LEU A 287 -30.28 11.06 15.49
C LEU A 287 -31.41 10.23 14.87
N VAL A 288 -31.49 8.93 15.14
CA VAL A 288 -32.52 8.03 14.62
C VAL A 288 -33.27 7.38 15.79
N LEU A 289 -33.87 8.19 16.64
CA LEU A 289 -34.96 7.84 17.58
C LEU A 289 -35.96 8.99 17.63
#